data_1aafa797f2325db92099b6043741af57
#
_entry.id   1aafa797f2325db92099b6043741af57
#
_cell.length_a   1.000
_cell.length_b   1.000
_cell.length_c   1.000
_cell.angle_alpha   90.00
_cell.angle_beta   90.00
_cell.angle_gamma   90.00
#
_symmetry.space_group_name_H-M   'P 1'
#
loop_
_entity.id
_entity.type
_entity.pdbx_description
1 polymer ?
#
loop_
_entity_poly.entity_id
_entity_poly.type
_entity_poly.pdbx_seq_one_letter_code
_entity_poly.pdbx_strand_id
1 'polypeptide(L)' 'MKKELVFRSETLENVFDCLSRKFGVTFNVEDKSLLDDIYTGTFDDENIESIMKVLKMHYNFNYKNEDGIITIQLNE' A
#
# COMPACT_ATOMS: atom_id res chain seq x y z
N MET A 1 -20.24 10.45 -6.31
CA MET A 1 -20.01 9.93 -4.97
C MET A 1 -18.52 9.68 -4.79
N LYS A 2 -17.94 10.27 -3.77
CA LYS A 2 -16.51 10.09 -3.51
C LYS A 2 -16.23 8.71 -2.92
N LYS A 3 -15.19 8.07 -3.39
CA LYS A 3 -14.73 6.81 -2.85
C LYS A 3 -13.52 7.10 -1.98
N GLU A 4 -13.68 6.96 -0.70
CA GLU A 4 -12.60 7.18 0.23
C GLU A 4 -12.13 5.86 0.81
N LEU A 5 -10.82 5.74 0.96
CA LEU A 5 -10.21 4.64 1.68
C LEU A 5 -9.75 5.17 3.03
N VAL A 6 -10.41 4.73 4.08
CA VAL A 6 -10.10 5.19 5.44
C VAL A 6 -9.44 4.04 6.19
N PHE A 7 -8.23 4.30 6.68
CA PHE A 7 -7.50 3.32 7.48
C PHE A 7 -7.28 3.90 8.88
N ARG A 8 -7.66 3.15 9.90
CA ARG A 8 -7.50 3.55 11.29
C ARG A 8 -6.77 2.46 12.04
N SER A 9 -5.50 2.70 12.34
CA SER A 9 -4.65 1.73 13.03
C SER A 9 -4.72 0.35 12.39
N GLU A 10 -4.64 0.32 11.05
CA GLU A 10 -4.68 -0.91 10.30
C GLU A 10 -3.27 -1.38 9.99
N THR A 11 -3.05 -2.69 10.03
CA THR A 11 -1.77 -3.24 9.61
C THR A 11 -1.58 -2.99 8.11
N LEU A 12 -0.33 -2.88 7.68
CA LEU A 12 -0.07 -2.76 6.25
C LEU A 12 -0.55 -3.98 5.48
N GLU A 13 -0.58 -5.14 6.13
CA GLU A 13 -1.17 -6.33 5.52
C GLU A 13 -2.61 -6.06 5.08
N ASN A 14 -3.41 -5.48 5.98
CA ASN A 14 -4.79 -5.14 5.69
C ASN A 14 -4.88 -4.03 4.66
N VAL A 15 -3.99 -3.03 4.74
CA VAL A 15 -3.97 -1.93 3.78
C VAL A 15 -3.71 -2.48 2.38
N PHE A 16 -2.68 -3.31 2.22
CA PHE A 16 -2.35 -3.88 0.92
C PHE A 16 -3.46 -4.80 0.41
N ASP A 17 -4.08 -5.58 1.29
CA ASP A 17 -5.20 -6.44 0.89
C ASP A 17 -6.36 -5.61 0.33
N CYS A 18 -6.68 -4.52 1.01
CA CYS A 18 -7.73 -3.61 0.55
C CYS A 18 -7.38 -2.99 -0.81
N LEU A 19 -6.14 -2.53 -0.97
CA LEU A 19 -5.69 -1.95 -2.22
C LEU A 19 -5.68 -2.97 -3.35
N SER A 20 -5.29 -4.21 -3.04
CA SER A 20 -5.28 -5.28 -4.01
C SER A 20 -6.67 -5.52 -4.59
N ARG A 21 -7.67 -5.56 -3.72
CA ARG A 21 -9.05 -5.78 -4.15
C ARG A 21 -9.61 -4.60 -4.92
N LYS A 22 -9.31 -3.40 -4.46
CA LYS A 22 -9.87 -2.19 -5.06
C LYS A 22 -9.28 -1.90 -6.43
N PHE A 23 -7.99 -2.07 -6.58
CA PHE A 23 -7.28 -1.70 -7.81
C PHE A 23 -6.92 -2.90 -8.69
N GLY A 24 -7.25 -4.10 -8.25
CA GLY A 24 -6.97 -5.30 -9.03
C GLY A 24 -5.48 -5.58 -9.20
N VAL A 25 -4.68 -5.28 -8.18
CA VAL A 25 -3.24 -5.50 -8.21
C VAL A 25 -2.84 -6.57 -7.21
N THR A 26 -1.66 -7.15 -7.41
CA THR A 26 -1.10 -8.13 -6.49
C THR A 26 0.12 -7.53 -5.81
N PHE A 27 0.20 -7.67 -4.51
CA PHE A 27 1.36 -7.21 -3.76
C PHE A 27 2.28 -8.38 -3.42
N ASN A 28 3.57 -8.19 -3.71
CA ASN A 28 4.62 -9.14 -3.36
C ASN A 28 5.57 -8.42 -2.40
N VAL A 29 5.43 -8.69 -1.10
CA VAL A 29 6.22 -8.04 -0.07
C VAL A 29 7.36 -8.97 0.34
N GLU A 30 8.59 -8.55 0.05
CA GLU A 30 9.75 -9.40 0.30
C GLU A 30 10.08 -9.50 1.79
N ASP A 31 9.95 -8.39 2.50
CA ASP A 31 10.17 -8.39 3.95
C ASP A 31 8.83 -8.36 4.66
N LYS A 32 8.44 -9.50 5.22
CA LYS A 32 7.14 -9.65 5.86
C LYS A 32 6.98 -8.82 7.13
N SER A 33 8.08 -8.37 7.72
CA SER A 33 7.99 -7.53 8.92
C SER A 33 7.30 -6.20 8.64
N LEU A 34 7.36 -5.72 7.40
CA LEU A 34 6.67 -4.50 7.01
C LEU A 34 5.15 -4.63 7.19
N LEU A 35 4.63 -5.83 7.03
CA LEU A 35 3.18 -6.06 7.11
C LEU A 35 2.62 -5.85 8.51
N ASP A 36 3.46 -5.85 9.53
CA ASP A 36 3.03 -5.61 10.91
C ASP A 36 2.97 -4.13 11.27
N ASP A 37 3.49 -3.26 10.42
CA ASP A 37 3.43 -1.83 10.66
C ASP A 37 1.99 -1.33 10.55
N ILE A 38 1.71 -0.28 11.32
CA ILE A 38 0.35 0.27 11.43
C ILE A 38 0.26 1.56 10.65
N TYR A 39 -0.82 1.71 9.90
CA TYR A 39 -1.08 2.91 9.14
C TYR A 39 -2.43 3.51 9.54
N THR A 40 -2.45 4.82 9.65
CA THR A 40 -3.68 5.60 9.84
C THR A 40 -3.68 6.71 8.82
N GLY A 41 -4.74 6.78 8.04
CA GLY A 41 -4.85 7.84 7.03
C GLY A 41 -6.04 7.61 6.12
N THR A 42 -6.26 8.58 5.25
CA THR A 42 -7.36 8.53 4.31
C THR A 42 -6.84 8.85 2.91
N PHE A 43 -7.23 8.06 1.94
CA PHE A 43 -6.98 8.33 0.53
C PHE A 43 -8.30 8.64 -0.14
N ASP A 44 -8.36 9.81 -0.78
CA ASP A 44 -9.58 10.30 -1.38
C ASP A 44 -9.46 10.24 -2.90
N ASP A 45 -10.08 9.22 -3.50
CA ASP A 45 -10.21 9.08 -4.95
C ASP A 45 -8.87 9.12 -5.70
N GLU A 46 -7.83 8.57 -5.11
CA GLU A 46 -6.49 8.58 -5.70
C GLU A 46 -6.24 7.30 -6.48
N ASN A 47 -5.29 7.36 -7.41
CA ASN A 47 -4.86 6.16 -8.11
C ASN A 47 -3.81 5.41 -7.28
N ILE A 48 -3.54 4.17 -7.69
CA ILE A 48 -2.63 3.31 -6.91
C ILE A 48 -1.21 3.90 -6.84
N GLU A 49 -0.76 4.55 -7.89
CA GLU A 49 0.58 5.14 -7.89
C GLU A 49 0.73 6.23 -6.85
N SER A 50 -0.29 7.10 -6.73
CA SER A 50 -0.28 8.16 -5.73
C SER A 50 -0.27 7.58 -4.32
N ILE A 51 -1.07 6.55 -4.09
CA ILE A 51 -1.14 5.89 -2.79
C ILE A 51 0.20 5.26 -2.43
N MET A 52 0.82 4.58 -3.39
CA MET A 52 2.12 3.94 -3.14
C MET A 52 3.21 4.95 -2.83
N LYS A 53 3.17 6.13 -3.47
CA LYS A 53 4.15 7.18 -3.19
C LYS A 53 4.02 7.68 -1.75
N VAL A 54 2.79 7.83 -1.26
CA VAL A 54 2.57 8.26 0.12
C VAL A 54 3.09 7.21 1.10
N LEU A 55 2.74 5.95 0.86
CA LEU A 55 3.20 4.86 1.74
C LEU A 55 4.72 4.72 1.72
N LYS A 56 5.32 4.87 0.55
CA LYS A 56 6.78 4.82 0.40
C LYS A 56 7.46 5.87 1.27
N MET A 57 6.87 7.06 1.36
CA MET A 57 7.43 8.13 2.18
C MET A 57 7.36 7.81 3.66
N HIS A 58 6.29 7.13 4.09
CA HIS A 58 6.10 6.80 5.51
C HIS A 58 6.95 5.64 6.00
N TYR A 59 7.19 4.65 5.14
CA TYR A 59 7.76 3.38 5.57
C TYR A 59 9.10 3.05 4.96
N ASN A 60 9.66 3.96 4.18
CA ASN A 60 11.01 3.84 3.64
C ASN A 60 11.23 2.53 2.87
N PHE A 61 10.37 2.27 1.89
CA PHE A 61 10.54 1.13 1.00
C PHE A 61 10.59 1.58 -0.45
N ASN A 62 11.04 0.68 -1.31
CA ASN A 62 10.96 0.83 -2.76
C ASN A 62 9.92 -0.12 -3.30
N TYR A 63 9.33 0.23 -4.44
CA TYR A 63 8.37 -0.65 -5.07
C TYR A 63 8.51 -0.60 -6.59
N LYS A 64 8.08 -1.68 -7.22
CA LYS A 64 7.96 -1.76 -8.67
C LYS A 64 6.57 -2.26 -9.01
N ASN A 65 5.93 -1.62 -9.98
CA ASN A 65 4.64 -2.07 -10.51
C ASN A 65 4.86 -2.59 -11.92
N GLU A 66 4.76 -3.89 -12.10
CA GLU A 66 4.91 -4.54 -13.40
C GLU A 66 3.68 -5.43 -13.66
N ASP A 67 2.92 -5.09 -14.69
CA ASP A 67 1.74 -5.87 -15.10
C ASP A 67 0.78 -6.16 -13.94
N GLY A 68 0.58 -5.16 -13.07
CA GLY A 68 -0.34 -5.32 -11.95
C GLY A 68 0.24 -6.04 -10.75
N ILE A 69 1.54 -6.34 -10.79
CA ILE A 69 2.23 -6.93 -9.63
C ILE A 69 3.15 -5.88 -9.03
N ILE A 70 2.89 -5.53 -7.79
CA ILE A 70 3.68 -4.54 -7.07
C ILE A 70 4.59 -5.25 -6.09
N THR A 71 5.88 -5.19 -6.37
CA THR A 71 6.91 -5.79 -5.52
C THR A 71 7.47 -4.73 -4.59
N ILE A 72 7.50 -5.03 -3.30
CA ILE A 72 7.93 -4.09 -2.27
C ILE A 72 9.19 -4.61 -1.59
N GLN A 73 10.20 -3.76 -1.53
CA GLN A 73 11.48 -4.05 -0.90
C GLN A 73 11.81 -2.94 0.09
N LEU A 74 12.22 -3.32 1.30
CA LEU A 74 12.64 -2.33 2.28
C LEU A 74 13.99 -1.73 1.88
N ASN A 75 14.13 -0.43 2.09
CA ASN A 75 15.41 0.24 1.97
C ASN A 75 16.27 -0.08 3.19
N GLU A 76 17.54 -0.31 2.97
CA GLU A 76 18.49 -0.54 4.05
C GLU A 76 19.23 0.74 4.41
#